data_7cd79a7330aa28d7007cfd1c757ac858
#
_entry.id   7cd79a7330aa28d7007cfd1c757ac858
#
_cell.length_a   1.000
_cell.length_b   1.000
_cell.length_c   1.000
_cell.angle_alpha   90.00
_cell.angle_beta   90.00
_cell.angle_gamma   90.00
#
_symmetry.space_group_name_H-M   'P 1'
#
loop_
_entity.id
_entity.type
_entity.pdbx_description
1 polymer ?
#
loop_
_entity_poly.entity_id
_entity_poly.type
_entity_poly.pdbx_seq_one_letter_code
_entity_poly.pdbx_strand_id
1 'polypeptide(L)'
;MGFPVRKFDAVIVGGGGAGLRAALQLSKSGLNCAVLSKVFPTRSHTVAAQGGISASLGNVQEDRWDWHMYDTVKGSDWLGDQDAIEFMCRAAPEAVIELEHMGMPFDRVESGKIYQRPFGGHTAEHGKRAVERACAVADRTGHAMLHTLYQQNVRANTQFFVEWTAQDLIRDENGDVVGVTAMEMETGEVYIFHAKAVMFATGGGGRIYASSTNAYMNTGDGLGICARAGIPLEDMEFWQFHPTGVAGAGVLITEGVRDRKSVV
;
A
#
# COMPACT_ATOMS: atom_id res chain seq x y z
N MET A 1 -17.59 11.17 32.31
CA MET A 1 -17.34 9.78 31.88
C MET A 1 -16.12 9.81 30.96
N GLY A 2 -15.12 8.93 31.21
CA GLY A 2 -13.96 8.83 30.30
C GLY A 2 -14.26 7.90 29.14
N PHE A 3 -13.53 8.05 28.03
CA PHE A 3 -13.62 7.13 26.91
C PHE A 3 -13.12 5.73 27.31
N PRO A 4 -13.73 4.62 26.80
CA PRO A 4 -13.23 3.29 27.03
C PRO A 4 -11.86 3.09 26.40
N VAL A 5 -10.96 2.38 27.11
CA VAL A 5 -9.56 2.19 26.72
C VAL A 5 -9.31 0.74 26.30
N ARG A 6 -8.68 0.55 25.13
CA ARG A 6 -8.15 -0.72 24.65
C ARG A 6 -6.63 -0.64 24.59
N LYS A 7 -5.92 -1.71 24.97
CA LYS A 7 -4.44 -1.71 25.06
C LYS A 7 -3.83 -2.71 24.09
N PHE A 8 -2.81 -2.26 23.35
CA PHE A 8 -2.08 -3.04 22.37
C PHE A 8 -0.57 -2.75 22.43
N ASP A 9 0.23 -3.60 21.86
CA ASP A 9 1.65 -3.29 21.61
C ASP A 9 1.78 -2.33 20.44
N ALA A 10 0.98 -2.53 19.38
CA ALA A 10 0.93 -1.63 18.23
C ALA A 10 -0.50 -1.45 17.71
N VAL A 11 -0.80 -0.25 17.22
CA VAL A 11 -2.02 0.06 16.48
C VAL A 11 -1.65 0.47 15.05
N ILE A 12 -2.29 -0.20 14.09
CA ILE A 12 -2.11 0.06 12.67
C ILE A 12 -3.37 0.73 12.15
N VAL A 13 -3.26 1.93 11.63
CA VAL A 13 -4.37 2.68 11.05
C VAL A 13 -4.34 2.50 9.54
N GLY A 14 -5.28 1.68 9.03
CA GLY A 14 -5.41 1.33 7.62
C GLY A 14 -5.20 -0.16 7.34
N GLY A 15 -6.24 -0.82 6.81
CA GLY A 15 -6.26 -2.25 6.47
C GLY A 15 -5.93 -2.54 4.99
N GLY A 16 -5.14 -1.69 4.34
CA GLY A 16 -4.65 -1.92 2.97
C GLY A 16 -3.41 -2.82 2.91
N GLY A 17 -2.77 -2.91 1.75
CA GLY A 17 -1.60 -3.78 1.55
C GLY A 17 -0.48 -3.54 2.57
N ALA A 18 -0.10 -2.28 2.80
CA ALA A 18 0.94 -1.92 3.76
C ALA A 18 0.55 -2.29 5.19
N GLY A 19 -0.67 -1.92 5.62
CA GLY A 19 -1.15 -2.24 6.97
C GLY A 19 -1.28 -3.73 7.22
N LEU A 20 -1.80 -4.50 6.28
CA LEU A 20 -1.91 -5.96 6.39
C LEU A 20 -0.53 -6.63 6.46
N ARG A 21 0.46 -6.13 5.68
CA ARG A 21 1.82 -6.70 5.74
C ARG A 21 2.49 -6.42 7.08
N ALA A 22 2.34 -5.19 7.60
CA ALA A 22 2.86 -4.81 8.92
C ALA A 22 2.17 -5.60 10.04
N ALA A 23 0.84 -5.69 10.02
CA ALA A 23 0.07 -6.47 11.00
C ALA A 23 0.49 -7.93 11.04
N LEU A 24 0.68 -8.55 9.87
CA LEU A 24 1.13 -9.93 9.76
C LEU A 24 2.51 -10.13 10.41
N GLN A 25 3.45 -9.21 10.18
CA GLN A 25 4.78 -9.27 10.79
C GLN A 25 4.71 -9.19 12.31
N LEU A 26 3.94 -8.23 12.84
CA LEU A 26 3.77 -8.03 14.27
C LEU A 26 3.07 -9.23 14.93
N SER A 27 1.99 -9.72 14.35
CA SER A 27 1.25 -10.88 14.86
C SER A 27 2.11 -12.16 14.88
N LYS A 28 2.88 -12.41 13.80
CA LYS A 28 3.83 -13.53 13.74
C LYS A 28 4.97 -13.41 14.77
N SER A 29 5.31 -12.20 15.19
CA SER A 29 6.29 -11.94 16.24
C SER A 29 5.71 -12.05 17.66
N GLY A 30 4.44 -12.45 17.80
CA GLY A 30 3.77 -12.62 19.09
C GLY A 30 3.31 -11.32 19.75
N LEU A 31 3.33 -10.19 19.02
CA LEU A 31 2.87 -8.92 19.52
C LEU A 31 1.34 -8.80 19.39
N ASN A 32 0.73 -8.20 20.42
CA ASN A 32 -0.70 -7.88 20.39
C ASN A 32 -0.91 -6.59 19.59
N CYS A 33 -1.44 -6.70 18.38
CA CYS A 33 -1.69 -5.56 17.52
C CYS A 33 -3.15 -5.44 17.08
N ALA A 34 -3.59 -4.20 16.87
CA ALA A 34 -4.91 -3.86 16.32
C ALA A 34 -4.77 -3.21 14.95
N VAL A 35 -5.63 -3.60 14.02
CA VAL A 35 -5.79 -2.94 12.72
C VAL A 35 -7.13 -2.21 12.69
N LEU A 36 -7.09 -0.87 12.64
CA LEU A 36 -8.25 -0.02 12.46
C LEU A 36 -8.51 0.19 10.96
N SER A 37 -9.70 -0.08 10.48
CA SER A 37 -10.02 0.09 9.06
C SER A 37 -11.43 0.64 8.87
N LYS A 38 -11.58 1.71 8.09
CA LYS A 38 -12.89 2.30 7.75
C LYS A 38 -13.78 1.36 6.93
N VAL A 39 -13.18 0.41 6.25
CA VAL A 39 -13.88 -0.59 5.43
C VAL A 39 -13.30 -1.97 5.73
N PHE A 40 -14.02 -3.00 5.29
CA PHE A 40 -13.46 -4.36 5.36
C PHE A 40 -12.11 -4.40 4.61
N PRO A 41 -11.04 -5.00 5.16
CA PRO A 41 -9.68 -4.89 4.61
C PRO A 41 -9.55 -5.23 3.13
N THR A 42 -10.26 -6.26 2.63
CA THR A 42 -10.25 -6.64 1.21
C THR A 42 -10.95 -5.65 0.28
N ARG A 43 -11.58 -4.59 0.84
CA ARG A 43 -12.17 -3.47 0.09
C ARG A 43 -11.30 -2.22 0.11
N SER A 44 -10.12 -2.25 0.71
CA SER A 44 -9.19 -1.11 0.68
C SER A 44 -8.77 -0.78 -0.76
N HIS A 45 -8.29 0.44 -0.99
CA HIS A 45 -7.96 0.90 -2.36
C HIS A 45 -6.93 0.03 -3.08
N THR A 46 -6.08 -0.68 -2.35
CA THR A 46 -5.14 -1.66 -2.93
C THR A 46 -5.83 -2.68 -3.85
N VAL A 47 -7.12 -3.01 -3.60
CA VAL A 47 -7.88 -3.94 -4.45
C VAL A 47 -7.95 -3.49 -5.92
N ALA A 48 -7.87 -2.19 -6.16
CA ALA A 48 -7.96 -1.59 -7.50
C ALA A 48 -6.63 -1.62 -8.27
N ALA A 49 -5.52 -2.03 -7.64
CA ALA A 49 -4.23 -2.11 -8.32
C ALA A 49 -4.23 -3.24 -9.36
N GLN A 50 -3.96 -2.87 -10.61
CA GLN A 50 -3.99 -3.76 -11.78
C GLN A 50 -2.61 -4.06 -12.35
N GLY A 51 -1.69 -3.08 -12.28
CA GLY A 51 -0.41 -3.07 -12.99
C GLY A 51 0.51 -4.25 -12.66
N GLY A 52 0.61 -4.61 -11.43
CA GLY A 52 1.55 -5.61 -10.94
C GLY A 52 2.47 -5.04 -9.85
N ILE A 53 3.42 -5.84 -9.43
CA ILE A 53 4.46 -5.47 -8.46
C ILE A 53 5.78 -5.48 -9.20
N SER A 54 6.43 -4.31 -9.28
CA SER A 54 7.74 -4.19 -9.94
C SER A 54 8.83 -4.83 -9.07
N ALA A 55 9.50 -5.84 -9.61
CA ALA A 55 10.62 -6.51 -8.96
C ALA A 55 11.58 -7.08 -10.01
N SER A 56 12.87 -6.85 -9.86
CA SER A 56 13.91 -7.28 -10.80
C SER A 56 14.26 -8.77 -10.62
N LEU A 57 13.29 -9.67 -10.91
CA LEU A 57 13.48 -11.12 -10.79
C LEU A 57 14.35 -11.70 -11.91
N GLY A 58 14.38 -11.07 -13.07
CA GLY A 58 15.10 -11.58 -14.22
C GLY A 58 14.54 -12.88 -14.81
N ASN A 59 13.26 -13.13 -14.65
CA ASN A 59 12.64 -14.40 -15.08
C ASN A 59 12.42 -14.49 -16.59
N VAL A 60 12.07 -13.37 -17.22
CA VAL A 60 11.77 -13.29 -18.67
C VAL A 60 13.02 -12.87 -19.43
N GLN A 61 13.75 -11.90 -18.91
CA GLN A 61 15.01 -11.40 -19.45
C GLN A 61 15.88 -10.89 -18.31
N GLU A 62 17.18 -10.68 -18.58
CA GLU A 62 18.08 -10.14 -17.56
C GLU A 62 17.58 -8.80 -17.04
N ASP A 63 17.47 -8.69 -15.72
CA ASP A 63 17.09 -7.48 -15.00
C ASP A 63 17.86 -7.38 -13.68
N ARG A 64 18.03 -6.16 -13.17
CA ARG A 64 18.83 -5.86 -11.99
C ARG A 64 18.15 -4.79 -11.15
N TRP A 65 18.35 -4.87 -9.82
CA TRP A 65 17.79 -3.91 -8.88
C TRP A 65 18.31 -2.48 -9.10
N ASP A 66 19.57 -2.32 -9.55
CA ASP A 66 20.16 -1.00 -9.83
C ASP A 66 19.54 -0.33 -11.08
N TRP A 67 19.09 -1.11 -12.07
CA TRP A 67 18.30 -0.59 -13.18
C TRP A 67 16.90 -0.19 -12.74
N HIS A 68 16.29 -0.98 -11.82
CA HIS A 68 15.02 -0.64 -11.22
C HIS A 68 15.12 0.66 -10.40
N MET A 69 16.19 0.82 -9.60
CA MET A 69 16.48 2.03 -8.87
C MET A 69 16.61 3.24 -9.80
N TYR A 70 17.38 3.11 -10.88
CA TYR A 70 17.53 4.18 -11.87
C TYR A 70 16.19 4.64 -12.45
N ASP A 71 15.34 3.70 -12.85
CA ASP A 71 13.99 4.03 -13.38
C ASP A 71 13.13 4.73 -12.32
N THR A 72 13.21 4.31 -11.08
CA THR A 72 12.41 4.87 -9.98
C THR A 72 12.87 6.29 -9.63
N VAL A 73 14.17 6.50 -9.48
CA VAL A 73 14.78 7.84 -9.24
C VAL A 73 14.44 8.79 -10.38
N LYS A 74 14.57 8.33 -11.63
CA LYS A 74 14.19 9.12 -12.80
C LYS A 74 12.67 9.39 -12.86
N GLY A 75 11.85 8.40 -12.50
CA GLY A 75 10.39 8.52 -12.49
C GLY A 75 9.87 9.44 -11.39
N SER A 76 10.63 9.62 -10.31
CA SER A 76 10.36 10.60 -9.25
C SER A 76 10.95 11.98 -9.54
N ASP A 77 11.37 12.24 -10.78
CA ASP A 77 11.97 13.49 -11.23
C ASP A 77 13.19 13.92 -10.38
N TRP A 78 13.93 12.94 -9.86
CA TRP A 78 15.12 13.08 -9.00
C TRP A 78 14.84 13.69 -7.61
N LEU A 79 13.56 13.81 -7.22
CA LEU A 79 13.13 14.42 -5.95
C LEU A 79 13.02 13.37 -4.82
N GLY A 80 12.77 12.10 -5.16
CA GLY A 80 12.56 11.04 -4.16
C GLY A 80 13.80 10.74 -3.34
N ASP A 81 13.60 10.28 -2.10
CA ASP A 81 14.67 9.78 -1.24
C ASP A 81 15.34 8.56 -1.87
N GLN A 82 16.59 8.72 -2.30
CA GLN A 82 17.33 7.71 -3.05
C GLN A 82 17.72 6.50 -2.19
N ASP A 83 17.93 6.69 -0.88
CA ASP A 83 18.25 5.60 0.03
C ASP A 83 17.02 4.71 0.25
N ALA A 84 15.84 5.32 0.41
CA ALA A 84 14.57 4.60 0.48
C ALA A 84 14.25 3.87 -0.83
N ILE A 85 14.50 4.49 -1.97
CA ILE A 85 14.32 3.88 -3.30
C ILE A 85 15.27 2.70 -3.48
N GLU A 86 16.54 2.83 -3.11
CA GLU A 86 17.51 1.73 -3.17
C GLU A 86 17.06 0.54 -2.33
N PHE A 87 16.66 0.81 -1.07
CA PHE A 87 16.16 -0.21 -0.17
C PHE A 87 14.96 -0.95 -0.79
N MET A 88 13.97 -0.20 -1.29
CA MET A 88 12.78 -0.77 -1.93
C MET A 88 13.15 -1.66 -3.13
N CYS A 89 14.00 -1.18 -4.03
CA CYS A 89 14.38 -1.92 -5.24
C CYS A 89 15.18 -3.18 -4.95
N ARG A 90 16.03 -3.16 -3.92
CA ARG A 90 16.79 -4.34 -3.45
C ARG A 90 15.86 -5.37 -2.77
N ALA A 91 14.88 -4.92 -1.97
CA ALA A 91 13.98 -5.79 -1.24
C ALA A 91 12.83 -6.33 -2.10
N ALA A 92 12.49 -5.69 -3.21
CA ALA A 92 11.34 -6.05 -4.03
C ALA A 92 11.33 -7.52 -4.51
N PRO A 93 12.45 -8.11 -4.98
CA PRO A 93 12.48 -9.52 -5.36
C PRO A 93 12.10 -10.47 -4.22
N GLU A 94 12.65 -10.26 -3.03
CA GLU A 94 12.35 -11.07 -1.85
C GLU A 94 10.88 -10.92 -1.43
N ALA A 95 10.36 -9.69 -1.44
CA ALA A 95 8.97 -9.40 -1.10
C ALA A 95 7.98 -10.12 -2.05
N VAL A 96 8.28 -10.20 -3.35
CA VAL A 96 7.46 -10.94 -4.32
C VAL A 96 7.49 -12.45 -4.04
N ILE A 97 8.67 -13.01 -3.76
CA ILE A 97 8.80 -14.43 -3.41
C ILE A 97 8.11 -14.74 -2.07
N GLU A 98 8.18 -13.84 -1.09
CA GLU A 98 7.43 -13.97 0.16
C GLU A 98 5.91 -14.05 -0.10
N LEU A 99 5.36 -13.17 -0.94
CA LEU A 99 3.95 -13.20 -1.32
C LEU A 99 3.58 -14.49 -2.06
N GLU A 100 4.44 -14.99 -2.93
CA GLU A 100 4.27 -16.29 -3.59
C GLU A 100 4.18 -17.44 -2.56
N HIS A 101 5.09 -17.48 -1.60
CA HIS A 101 5.08 -18.48 -0.53
C HIS A 101 3.87 -18.35 0.40
N MET A 102 3.28 -17.16 0.51
CA MET A 102 2.01 -16.96 1.20
C MET A 102 0.80 -17.47 0.41
N GLY A 103 0.99 -17.87 -0.85
CA GLY A 103 -0.05 -18.39 -1.74
C GLY A 103 -0.61 -17.36 -2.74
N MET A 104 0.10 -16.27 -3.01
CA MET A 104 -0.31 -15.34 -4.07
C MET A 104 -0.17 -15.99 -5.45
N PRO A 105 -1.25 -16.09 -6.25
CA PRO A 105 -1.28 -16.86 -7.48
C PRO A 105 -0.75 -16.04 -8.67
N PHE A 106 0.52 -15.68 -8.65
CA PHE A 106 1.15 -14.98 -9.78
C PHE A 106 1.03 -15.77 -11.08
N ASP A 107 0.84 -15.07 -12.18
CA ASP A 107 0.91 -15.65 -13.51
C ASP A 107 2.29 -16.27 -13.76
N ARG A 108 2.36 -17.30 -14.62
CA ARG A 108 3.58 -18.08 -14.86
C ARG A 108 3.97 -18.07 -16.33
N VAL A 109 5.27 -18.09 -16.58
CA VAL A 109 5.83 -18.45 -17.89
C VAL A 109 5.87 -19.97 -18.03
N GLU A 110 6.10 -20.49 -19.24
CA GLU A 110 6.15 -21.94 -19.52
C GLU A 110 7.14 -22.72 -18.64
N SER A 111 8.24 -22.07 -18.24
CA SER A 111 9.22 -22.66 -17.32
C SER A 111 8.76 -22.74 -15.86
N GLY A 112 7.54 -22.29 -15.53
CA GLY A 112 6.97 -22.27 -14.18
C GLY A 112 7.42 -21.09 -13.31
N LYS A 113 8.30 -20.23 -13.80
CA LYS A 113 8.71 -19.01 -13.08
C LYS A 113 7.59 -17.96 -13.11
N ILE A 114 7.61 -17.03 -12.14
CA ILE A 114 6.68 -15.88 -12.11
C ILE A 114 6.80 -15.10 -13.42
N TYR A 115 5.67 -14.88 -14.08
CA TYR A 115 5.60 -14.03 -15.26
C TYR A 115 5.81 -12.56 -14.87
N GLN A 116 6.61 -11.88 -15.66
CA GLN A 116 6.84 -10.44 -15.56
C GLN A 116 6.40 -9.79 -16.86
N ARG A 117 5.51 -8.83 -16.79
CA ARG A 117 4.99 -8.15 -17.98
C ARG A 117 5.71 -6.83 -18.23
N PRO A 118 5.73 -6.36 -19.50
CA PRO A 118 6.21 -5.03 -19.81
C PRO A 118 5.30 -3.98 -19.17
N PHE A 119 5.94 -2.90 -18.72
CA PHE A 119 5.25 -1.74 -18.19
C PHE A 119 6.00 -0.46 -18.59
N GLY A 120 5.28 0.62 -18.88
CA GLY A 120 5.90 1.88 -19.28
C GLY A 120 6.88 2.42 -18.26
N GLY A 121 8.05 2.81 -18.75
CA GLY A 121 9.12 3.31 -17.88
C GLY A 121 10.06 2.25 -17.29
N HIS A 122 9.77 0.95 -17.45
CA HIS A 122 10.70 -0.09 -17.05
C HIS A 122 11.80 -0.27 -18.08
N THR A 123 13.04 0.01 -17.68
CA THR A 123 14.20 -0.05 -18.57
C THR A 123 15.35 -0.84 -17.95
N ALA A 124 16.16 -1.42 -18.82
CA ALA A 124 17.45 -2.01 -18.48
C ALA A 124 18.60 -1.11 -18.96
N GLU A 125 19.79 -1.37 -18.40
CA GLU A 125 21.00 -0.65 -18.76
C GLU A 125 20.84 0.89 -18.65
N HIS A 126 20.15 1.33 -17.59
CA HIS A 126 19.92 2.75 -17.28
C HIS A 126 19.24 3.51 -18.44
N GLY A 127 18.12 2.95 -18.93
CA GLY A 127 17.29 3.59 -19.94
C GLY A 127 17.57 3.18 -21.40
N LYS A 128 18.47 2.22 -21.67
CA LYS A 128 18.84 1.88 -23.04
C LYS A 128 17.86 0.94 -23.74
N ARG A 129 17.18 0.05 -23.02
CA ARG A 129 16.21 -0.89 -23.59
C ARG A 129 15.05 -1.13 -22.63
N ALA A 130 13.88 -1.47 -23.14
CA ALA A 130 12.76 -1.89 -22.29
C ALA A 130 13.03 -3.21 -21.57
N VAL A 131 12.47 -3.39 -20.37
CA VAL A 131 12.56 -4.60 -19.58
C VAL A 131 11.19 -4.98 -18.98
N GLU A 132 10.94 -6.28 -18.87
CA GLU A 132 9.72 -6.82 -18.27
C GLU A 132 9.97 -7.08 -16.78
N ARG A 133 9.35 -6.26 -15.91
CA ARG A 133 9.62 -6.25 -14.47
C ARG A 133 8.38 -6.41 -13.60
N ALA A 134 7.18 -6.14 -14.12
CA ALA A 134 5.97 -6.16 -13.33
C ALA A 134 5.42 -7.57 -13.13
N CYS A 135 5.55 -8.11 -11.91
CA CYS A 135 4.97 -9.39 -11.49
C CYS A 135 3.47 -9.23 -11.31
N ALA A 136 2.67 -9.99 -12.04
CA ALA A 136 1.24 -9.75 -12.13
C ALA A 136 0.38 -11.00 -11.85
N VAL A 137 -0.88 -10.74 -11.51
CA VAL A 137 -1.99 -11.70 -11.50
C VAL A 137 -3.05 -11.13 -12.44
N ALA A 138 -2.92 -11.35 -13.73
CA ALA A 138 -3.72 -10.70 -14.76
C ALA A 138 -3.95 -9.20 -14.42
N ASP A 139 -5.15 -8.66 -14.56
CA ASP A 139 -5.48 -7.27 -14.18
C ASP A 139 -6.09 -7.15 -12.77
N ARG A 140 -5.74 -8.07 -11.87
CA ARG A 140 -6.27 -8.14 -10.49
C ARG A 140 -5.19 -8.36 -9.43
N THR A 141 -3.99 -7.87 -9.67
CA THR A 141 -2.83 -8.08 -8.77
C THR A 141 -3.11 -7.58 -7.35
N GLY A 142 -3.69 -6.39 -7.20
CA GLY A 142 -4.03 -5.84 -5.90
C GLY A 142 -5.11 -6.64 -5.15
N HIS A 143 -6.12 -7.14 -5.87
CA HIS A 143 -7.13 -8.03 -5.31
C HIS A 143 -6.49 -9.31 -4.78
N ALA A 144 -5.65 -9.97 -5.59
CA ALA A 144 -4.96 -11.19 -5.18
C ALA A 144 -4.07 -10.97 -3.96
N MET A 145 -3.29 -9.87 -3.95
CA MET A 145 -2.42 -9.51 -2.83
C MET A 145 -3.20 -9.28 -1.53
N LEU A 146 -4.29 -8.50 -1.58
CA LEU A 146 -5.10 -8.24 -0.40
C LEU A 146 -5.72 -9.51 0.18
N HIS A 147 -6.27 -10.37 -0.67
CA HIS A 147 -6.85 -11.64 -0.21
C HIS A 147 -5.80 -12.55 0.40
N THR A 148 -4.61 -12.64 -0.21
CA THR A 148 -3.48 -13.41 0.33
C THR A 148 -3.06 -12.89 1.70
N LEU A 149 -2.80 -11.59 1.81
CA LEU A 149 -2.39 -10.98 3.07
C LEU A 149 -3.47 -11.07 4.15
N TYR A 150 -4.75 -10.87 3.80
CA TYR A 150 -5.85 -10.99 4.74
C TYR A 150 -5.96 -12.41 5.28
N GLN A 151 -5.90 -13.44 4.43
CA GLN A 151 -5.91 -14.85 4.87
C GLN A 151 -4.76 -15.16 5.81
N GLN A 152 -3.55 -14.65 5.54
CA GLN A 152 -2.40 -14.86 6.41
C GLN A 152 -2.59 -14.17 7.76
N ASN A 153 -3.20 -12.97 7.79
CA ASN A 153 -3.52 -12.26 9.03
C ASN A 153 -4.58 -13.02 9.86
N VAL A 154 -5.61 -13.57 9.22
CA VAL A 154 -6.61 -14.41 9.90
C VAL A 154 -5.95 -15.62 10.54
N ARG A 155 -5.03 -16.30 9.83
CA ARG A 155 -4.24 -17.43 10.38
C ARG A 155 -3.34 -17.02 11.55
N ALA A 156 -2.85 -15.79 11.55
CA ALA A 156 -2.01 -15.24 12.60
C ALA A 156 -2.82 -14.63 13.77
N ASN A 157 -4.16 -14.75 13.75
CA ASN A 157 -5.09 -14.18 14.73
C ASN A 157 -4.94 -12.67 14.94
N THR A 158 -4.62 -11.92 13.86
CA THR A 158 -4.59 -10.46 13.89
C THR A 158 -5.96 -9.90 14.27
N GLN A 159 -6.00 -8.93 15.19
CA GLN A 159 -7.25 -8.29 15.61
C GLN A 159 -7.63 -7.17 14.66
N PHE A 160 -8.81 -7.26 14.05
CA PHE A 160 -9.36 -6.26 13.14
C PHE A 160 -10.52 -5.50 13.79
N PHE A 161 -10.48 -4.19 13.68
CA PHE A 161 -11.56 -3.27 14.01
C PHE A 161 -12.07 -2.68 12.69
N VAL A 162 -13.07 -3.33 12.12
CA VAL A 162 -13.66 -2.98 10.82
C VAL A 162 -14.77 -1.96 11.03
N GLU A 163 -14.87 -0.97 10.13
CA GLU A 163 -15.76 0.19 10.25
C GLU A 163 -15.43 1.07 11.46
N TRP A 164 -14.12 1.21 11.69
CA TRP A 164 -13.57 2.13 12.68
C TRP A 164 -12.72 3.20 11.99
N THR A 165 -12.92 4.45 12.39
CA THR A 165 -12.17 5.59 11.86
C THR A 165 -11.31 6.22 12.96
N ALA A 166 -9.99 6.27 12.71
CA ALA A 166 -9.08 7.01 13.58
C ALA A 166 -9.39 8.51 13.51
N GLN A 167 -9.32 9.20 14.63
CA GLN A 167 -9.63 10.62 14.74
C GLN A 167 -8.38 11.46 14.96
N ASP A 168 -7.64 11.19 16.04
CA ASP A 168 -6.44 11.93 16.39
C ASP A 168 -5.42 11.06 17.14
N LEU A 169 -4.14 11.46 17.07
CA LEU A 169 -3.07 10.89 17.88
C LEU A 169 -3.17 11.38 19.32
N ILE A 170 -2.83 10.49 20.25
CA ILE A 170 -2.68 10.82 21.67
C ILE A 170 -1.19 10.92 21.97
N ARG A 171 -0.80 12.04 22.59
CA ARG A 171 0.55 12.25 23.09
C ARG A 171 0.53 12.32 24.61
N ASP A 172 1.62 11.88 25.22
CA ASP A 172 1.86 12.09 26.65
C ASP A 172 2.46 13.49 26.93
N GLU A 173 2.79 13.75 28.18
CA GLU A 173 3.39 15.00 28.64
C GLU A 173 4.79 15.28 28.07
N ASN A 174 5.48 14.22 27.57
CA ASN A 174 6.78 14.34 26.91
C ASN A 174 6.64 14.60 25.39
N GLY A 175 5.43 14.51 24.87
CA GLY A 175 5.13 14.62 23.45
C GLY A 175 5.24 13.29 22.68
N ASP A 176 5.48 12.18 23.38
CA ASP A 176 5.54 10.85 22.77
C ASP A 176 4.15 10.35 22.37
N VAL A 177 4.05 9.68 21.24
CA VAL A 177 2.78 9.08 20.79
C VAL A 177 2.51 7.82 21.61
N VAL A 178 1.40 7.84 22.37
CA VAL A 178 0.97 6.72 23.23
C VAL A 178 -0.33 6.07 22.77
N GLY A 179 -0.85 6.46 21.62
CA GLY A 179 -2.06 5.85 21.07
C GLY A 179 -2.80 6.72 20.08
N VAL A 180 -4.02 6.32 19.80
CA VAL A 180 -4.93 7.00 18.88
C VAL A 180 -6.36 6.94 19.42
N THR A 181 -7.13 8.00 19.21
CA THR A 181 -8.59 7.94 19.38
C THR A 181 -9.22 7.40 18.10
N ALA A 182 -10.21 6.53 18.24
CA ALA A 182 -10.95 6.00 17.11
C ALA A 182 -12.43 5.91 17.43
N MET A 183 -13.25 6.15 16.43
CA MET A 183 -14.71 6.07 16.52
C MET A 183 -15.20 4.81 15.81
N GLU A 184 -16.06 4.05 16.48
CA GLU A 184 -16.85 3.00 15.86
C GLU A 184 -17.95 3.64 15.00
N MET A 185 -17.93 3.35 13.70
CA MET A 185 -18.79 4.08 12.76
C MET A 185 -20.26 3.70 12.89
N GLU A 186 -20.56 2.50 13.39
CA GLU A 186 -21.95 2.03 13.59
C GLU A 186 -22.62 2.74 14.77
N THR A 187 -21.91 2.87 15.89
CA THR A 187 -22.47 3.41 17.15
C THR A 187 -22.19 4.90 17.36
N GLY A 188 -21.12 5.41 16.72
CA GLY A 188 -20.57 6.75 16.97
C GLY A 188 -19.78 6.86 18.27
N GLU A 189 -19.58 5.75 18.99
CA GLU A 189 -18.80 5.75 20.23
C GLU A 189 -17.31 5.93 19.95
N VAL A 190 -16.64 6.71 20.80
CA VAL A 190 -15.20 7.00 20.70
C VAL A 190 -14.45 6.20 21.75
N TYR A 191 -13.36 5.58 21.32
CA TYR A 191 -12.45 4.77 22.15
C TYR A 191 -11.03 5.30 22.09
N ILE A 192 -10.28 5.03 23.16
CA ILE A 192 -8.85 5.20 23.20
C ILE A 192 -8.18 3.86 22.88
N PHE A 193 -7.36 3.83 21.85
CA PHE A 193 -6.46 2.73 21.55
C PHE A 193 -5.06 3.10 22.03
N HIS A 194 -4.74 2.67 23.25
CA HIS A 194 -3.42 2.90 23.85
C HIS A 194 -2.43 1.89 23.30
N ALA A 195 -1.28 2.36 22.81
CA ALA A 195 -0.25 1.52 22.20
C ALA A 195 1.15 2.09 22.41
N LYS A 196 2.15 1.21 22.36
CA LYS A 196 3.57 1.56 22.39
C LYS A 196 4.03 2.19 21.06
N ALA A 197 3.34 1.84 19.96
CA ALA A 197 3.59 2.38 18.63
C ALA A 197 2.29 2.49 17.83
N VAL A 198 2.18 3.54 17.01
CA VAL A 198 1.10 3.75 16.05
C VAL A 198 1.69 3.83 14.65
N MET A 199 1.19 3.00 13.73
CA MET A 199 1.58 3.03 12.34
C MET A 199 0.43 3.54 11.47
N PHE A 200 0.68 4.58 10.69
CA PHE A 200 -0.25 5.03 9.66
C PHE A 200 0.02 4.30 8.34
N ALA A 201 -1.00 3.62 7.84
CA ALA A 201 -1.01 2.92 6.54
C ALA A 201 -2.29 3.28 5.77
N THR A 202 -2.70 4.54 5.87
CA THR A 202 -4.01 5.05 5.42
C THR A 202 -4.11 5.29 3.92
N GLY A 203 -3.02 5.08 3.18
CA GLY A 203 -2.94 5.38 1.75
C GLY A 203 -2.99 6.88 1.47
N GLY A 204 -3.32 7.24 0.25
CA GLY A 204 -3.35 8.63 -0.19
C GLY A 204 -4.66 9.36 0.11
N GLY A 205 -4.74 10.63 -0.34
CA GLY A 205 -5.88 11.53 -0.16
C GLY A 205 -6.61 11.90 -1.47
N GLY A 206 -6.68 10.98 -2.45
CA GLY A 206 -7.20 11.28 -3.79
C GLY A 206 -8.61 11.84 -3.86
N ARG A 207 -9.41 11.62 -2.83
CA ARG A 207 -10.80 12.11 -2.79
C ARG A 207 -10.96 13.56 -2.31
N ILE A 208 -9.88 14.26 -2.03
CA ILE A 208 -9.93 15.71 -1.82
C ILE A 208 -10.15 16.49 -3.13
N TYR A 209 -9.91 15.87 -4.27
CA TYR A 209 -10.13 16.49 -5.59
C TYR A 209 -11.53 16.16 -6.13
N ALA A 210 -12.11 17.10 -6.85
CA ALA A 210 -13.45 16.97 -7.43
C ALA A 210 -13.55 15.83 -8.45
N SER A 211 -12.47 15.59 -9.21
CA SER A 211 -12.37 14.48 -10.16
C SER A 211 -11.31 13.50 -9.70
N SER A 212 -11.71 12.26 -9.44
CA SER A 212 -10.80 11.25 -8.89
C SER A 212 -11.28 9.85 -9.21
N THR A 213 -10.33 8.96 -9.54
CA THR A 213 -10.55 7.50 -9.67
C THR A 213 -10.29 6.75 -8.38
N ASN A 214 -9.87 7.44 -7.31
CA ASN A 214 -9.63 6.84 -6.01
C ASN A 214 -10.93 6.38 -5.35
N ALA A 215 -10.83 5.35 -4.53
CA ALA A 215 -11.94 4.90 -3.70
C ALA A 215 -12.37 5.98 -2.70
N TYR A 216 -13.65 5.99 -2.34
CA TYR A 216 -14.23 7.03 -1.47
C TYR A 216 -13.59 7.11 -0.08
N MET A 217 -12.95 6.05 0.40
CA MET A 217 -12.27 6.06 1.70
C MET A 217 -10.92 6.81 1.67
N ASN A 218 -10.38 7.17 0.50
CA ASN A 218 -9.08 7.84 0.37
C ASN A 218 -9.22 9.35 0.58
N THR A 219 -9.60 9.74 1.77
CA THR A 219 -9.92 11.12 2.17
C THR A 219 -8.75 11.89 2.78
N GLY A 220 -7.57 11.27 2.88
CA GLY A 220 -6.37 11.92 3.43
C GLY A 220 -6.36 12.04 4.96
N ASP A 221 -7.17 11.26 5.66
CA ASP A 221 -7.32 11.36 7.12
C ASP A 221 -6.00 11.17 7.85
N GLY A 222 -5.18 10.18 7.44
CA GLY A 222 -3.87 9.95 8.06
C GLY A 222 -2.94 11.16 7.94
N LEU A 223 -2.91 11.81 6.78
CA LEU A 223 -2.15 13.04 6.57
C LEU A 223 -2.68 14.15 7.47
N GLY A 224 -4.01 14.33 7.54
CA GLY A 224 -4.65 15.32 8.38
C GLY A 224 -4.39 15.09 9.88
N ILE A 225 -4.44 13.86 10.36
CA ILE A 225 -4.14 13.50 11.76
C ILE A 225 -2.67 13.81 12.09
N CYS A 226 -1.74 13.40 11.23
CA CYS A 226 -0.31 13.67 11.42
C CYS A 226 -0.03 15.18 11.44
N ALA A 227 -0.60 15.94 10.50
CA ALA A 227 -0.44 17.39 10.44
C ALA A 227 -0.97 18.09 11.71
N ARG A 228 -2.17 17.71 12.19
CA ARG A 228 -2.72 18.27 13.44
C ARG A 228 -1.86 17.92 14.66
N ALA A 229 -1.25 16.75 14.64
CA ALA A 229 -0.32 16.32 15.69
C ALA A 229 1.08 16.99 15.59
N GLY A 230 1.33 17.85 14.59
CA GLY A 230 2.62 18.48 14.38
C GLY A 230 3.71 17.55 13.87
N ILE A 231 3.34 16.41 13.27
CA ILE A 231 4.28 15.49 12.62
C ILE A 231 4.58 16.03 11.23
N PRO A 232 5.86 16.16 10.83
CA PRO A 232 6.24 16.60 9.50
C PRO A 232 5.65 15.68 8.43
N LEU A 233 5.22 16.28 7.31
CA LEU A 233 4.78 15.56 6.12
C LEU A 233 5.83 15.75 5.02
N GLU A 234 6.07 14.72 4.25
CA GLU A 234 7.09 14.67 3.20
C GLU A 234 6.45 14.23 1.87
N ASP A 235 7.08 14.58 0.76
CA ASP A 235 6.71 14.18 -0.60
C ASP A 235 5.29 14.59 -1.01
N MET A 236 4.80 15.70 -0.50
CA MET A 236 3.43 16.16 -0.74
C MET A 236 3.18 16.58 -2.21
N GLU A 237 4.23 16.82 -2.98
CA GLU A 237 4.20 17.08 -4.42
C GLU A 237 3.96 15.81 -5.25
N PHE A 238 4.22 14.61 -4.72
CA PHE A 238 4.01 13.35 -5.45
C PHE A 238 2.53 12.97 -5.51
N TRP A 239 1.80 13.79 -6.24
CA TRP A 239 0.41 13.56 -6.56
C TRP A 239 0.26 13.12 -8.01
N GLN A 240 -0.23 11.91 -8.25
CA GLN A 240 -0.37 11.39 -9.61
C GLN A 240 -1.84 11.28 -10.02
N PHE A 241 -2.16 11.88 -11.18
CA PHE A 241 -3.42 11.68 -11.88
C PHE A 241 -3.33 10.43 -12.76
N HIS A 242 -4.37 9.59 -12.75
CA HIS A 242 -4.43 8.43 -13.61
C HIS A 242 -4.79 8.82 -15.05
N PRO A 243 -3.90 8.60 -16.05
CA PRO A 243 -4.11 9.11 -17.40
C PRO A 243 -5.18 8.36 -18.22
N THR A 244 -5.63 7.19 -17.73
CA THR A 244 -6.62 6.34 -18.40
C THR A 244 -7.94 6.25 -17.63
N GLY A 245 -8.32 7.31 -16.95
CA GLY A 245 -9.64 7.45 -16.34
C GLY A 245 -10.70 7.88 -17.35
N VAL A 246 -11.93 7.38 -17.24
CA VAL A 246 -13.08 7.85 -18.02
C VAL A 246 -13.54 9.17 -17.45
N ALA A 247 -13.47 10.23 -18.26
CA ALA A 247 -13.89 11.57 -17.85
C ALA A 247 -15.36 11.58 -17.38
N GLY A 248 -15.62 12.21 -16.24
CA GLY A 248 -16.94 12.33 -15.65
C GLY A 248 -17.47 11.09 -14.92
N ALA A 249 -16.94 9.89 -15.19
CA ALA A 249 -17.40 8.66 -14.56
C ALA A 249 -16.55 8.23 -13.34
N GLY A 250 -15.32 8.75 -13.21
CA GLY A 250 -14.39 8.35 -12.15
C GLY A 250 -13.97 6.87 -12.22
N VAL A 251 -14.11 6.24 -13.38
CA VAL A 251 -13.81 4.83 -13.61
C VAL A 251 -12.45 4.70 -14.28
N LEU A 252 -11.65 3.75 -13.77
CA LEU A 252 -10.35 3.42 -14.32
C LEU A 252 -10.49 2.40 -15.46
N ILE A 253 -9.84 2.70 -16.59
CA ILE A 253 -9.60 1.70 -17.64
C ILE A 253 -8.30 0.96 -17.28
N THR A 254 -8.22 -0.32 -17.64
CA THR A 254 -7.03 -1.14 -17.34
C THR A 254 -5.73 -0.45 -17.72
N GLU A 255 -4.73 -0.54 -16.84
CA GLU A 255 -3.40 0.00 -17.10
C GLU A 255 -2.68 -0.65 -18.28
N GLY A 256 -3.07 -1.86 -18.65
CA GLY A 256 -2.54 -2.57 -19.81
C GLY A 256 -2.76 -1.88 -21.15
N VAL A 257 -3.64 -0.88 -21.24
CA VAL A 257 -3.83 -0.07 -22.47
C VAL A 257 -2.74 0.95 -22.71
N ARG A 258 -1.95 1.30 -21.69
CA ARG A 258 -0.91 2.33 -21.78
C ARG A 258 0.28 1.91 -22.65
N ASP A 259 0.63 0.64 -22.66
CA ASP A 259 1.85 0.12 -23.26
C ASP A 259 1.61 -0.63 -24.57
N ARG A 260 0.36 -0.87 -24.89
CA ARG A 260 0.03 -1.39 -26.21
C ARG A 260 -0.03 -0.21 -27.18
N LYS A 261 0.54 -0.39 -28.38
CA LYS A 261 0.33 0.52 -29.51
C LYS A 261 -1.17 0.51 -29.84
N SER A 262 -1.97 1.14 -28.99
CA SER A 262 -3.35 1.44 -29.29
C SER A 262 -3.32 2.44 -30.40
N VAL A 263 -3.66 2.04 -31.60
CA VAL A 263 -4.01 2.96 -32.66
C VAL A 263 -5.27 3.68 -32.17
N VAL A 264 -5.07 4.86 -31.65
CA VAL A 264 -6.18 5.78 -31.42
C VAL A 264 -6.51 6.41 -32.77
#